data_5b2ca600f23a1d012dc9ff70a3e5043a
#
_entry.id   5b2ca600f23a1d012dc9ff70a3e5043a
#
_cell.length_a   1.000
_cell.length_b   1.000
_cell.length_c   1.000
_cell.angle_alpha   90.00
_cell.angle_beta   90.00
_cell.angle_gamma   90.00
#
_symmetry.space_group_name_H-M   'P 1'
#
loop_
_entity.id
_entity.type
_entity.pdbx_description
1 polymer ?
#
loop_
_entity_poly.entity_id
_entity_poly.type
_entity_poly.pdbx_seq_one_letter_code
_entity_poly.pdbx_strand_id
1 'polypeptide(L)'
;MPRALPAPLTAFSVRMVMADGALYIRSSGEALIYLGGRAVDRSREGALASEAELSLIDEAAAAVSDEAALPRAEGGWECVGEGMIGAYVDRTVSRISSLSDAAHVPTPVSVEDPTGLLTSLLERLGVPIDEAGAGLSLHVCCEGRTLCSSLSEEQVRTALGEALATSPVIPAGRGLYCMDPAFVMDADAISAGAALVLLAPR
;
A
#
# COMPACT_ATOMS: atom_id res chain seq x y z
N MET A 1 -14.22 -13.77 10.57
CA MET A 1 -13.70 -13.95 9.20
C MET A 1 -12.36 -13.24 9.13
N PRO A 2 -11.35 -13.77 8.44
CA PRO A 2 -10.12 -13.02 8.22
C PRO A 2 -10.47 -11.74 7.47
N ARG A 3 -9.89 -10.62 7.93
CA ARG A 3 -10.05 -9.31 7.30
C ARG A 3 -9.34 -9.30 5.94
N ALA A 4 -9.97 -8.74 4.92
CA ALA A 4 -9.27 -8.51 3.66
C ALA A 4 -8.13 -7.51 3.91
N LEU A 5 -6.91 -7.90 3.59
CA LEU A 5 -5.74 -7.02 3.70
C LEU A 5 -5.54 -6.28 2.38
N PRO A 6 -5.13 -5.01 2.39
CA PRO A 6 -4.86 -4.28 1.16
C PRO A 6 -3.53 -4.70 0.53
N ALA A 7 -3.43 -4.57 -0.79
CA ALA A 7 -2.24 -4.93 -1.55
C ALA A 7 -0.96 -4.19 -1.09
N PRO A 8 -0.98 -2.89 -0.75
CA PRO A 8 0.19 -2.19 -0.20
C PRO A 8 0.77 -2.84 1.06
N LEU A 9 -0.08 -3.46 1.89
CA LEU A 9 0.39 -4.18 3.06
C LEU A 9 1.22 -5.42 2.68
N THR A 10 0.95 -6.04 1.53
CA THR A 10 1.78 -7.15 1.02
C THR A 10 3.16 -6.64 0.61
N ALA A 11 3.25 -5.51 -0.11
CA ALA A 11 4.51 -4.86 -0.43
C ALA A 11 5.33 -4.52 0.84
N PHE A 12 4.66 -3.97 1.84
CA PHE A 12 5.24 -3.69 3.16
C PHE A 12 5.76 -4.95 3.84
N SER A 13 4.96 -6.02 3.82
CA SER A 13 5.28 -7.29 4.47
C SER A 13 6.53 -7.95 3.89
N VAL A 14 6.72 -7.91 2.56
CA VAL A 14 7.93 -8.45 1.90
C VAL A 14 9.20 -7.90 2.54
N ARG A 15 9.23 -6.59 2.78
CA ARG A 15 10.38 -5.94 3.43
C ARG A 15 10.50 -6.25 4.90
N MET A 16 9.38 -6.25 5.62
CA MET A 16 9.39 -6.42 7.08
C MET A 16 9.84 -7.80 7.50
N VAL A 17 9.48 -8.84 6.74
CA VAL A 17 9.89 -10.23 7.04
C VAL A 17 11.05 -10.70 6.17
N MET A 18 11.60 -9.83 5.33
CA MET A 18 12.68 -10.16 4.38
C MET A 18 12.34 -11.39 3.51
N ALA A 19 11.11 -11.42 3.02
CA ALA A 19 10.65 -12.51 2.16
C ALA A 19 11.31 -12.45 0.78
N ASP A 20 11.50 -13.60 0.14
CA ASP A 20 11.99 -13.67 -1.26
C ASP A 20 10.93 -13.21 -2.26
N GLY A 21 9.67 -13.15 -1.86
CA GLY A 21 8.56 -12.62 -2.63
C GLY A 21 7.24 -12.82 -1.91
N ALA A 22 6.17 -12.27 -2.48
CA ALA A 22 4.81 -12.47 -1.98
C ALA A 22 3.80 -12.51 -3.13
N LEU A 23 2.71 -13.19 -2.88
CA LEU A 23 1.58 -13.30 -3.76
C LEU A 23 0.36 -12.68 -3.09
N TYR A 24 -0.25 -11.70 -3.75
CA TYR A 24 -1.52 -11.12 -3.34
C TYR A 24 -2.61 -11.57 -4.31
N ILE A 25 -3.61 -12.27 -3.82
CA ILE A 25 -4.74 -12.73 -4.64
C ILE A 25 -5.85 -11.68 -4.54
N ARG A 26 -6.18 -11.07 -5.66
CA ARG A 26 -7.24 -10.08 -5.80
C ARG A 26 -8.62 -10.73 -5.72
N SER A 27 -9.63 -9.94 -5.41
CA SER A 27 -11.03 -10.38 -5.42
C SER A 27 -11.50 -10.87 -6.80
N SER A 28 -10.86 -10.40 -7.88
CA SER A 28 -11.09 -10.88 -9.26
C SER A 28 -10.52 -12.28 -9.52
N GLY A 29 -9.69 -12.82 -8.62
CA GLY A 29 -8.92 -14.06 -8.83
C GLY A 29 -7.57 -13.85 -9.50
N GLU A 30 -7.26 -12.62 -9.95
CA GLU A 30 -5.93 -12.27 -10.45
C GLU A 30 -4.92 -12.19 -9.31
N ALA A 31 -3.66 -12.45 -9.62
CA ALA A 31 -2.56 -12.37 -8.66
C ALA A 31 -1.65 -11.17 -8.95
N LEU A 32 -1.24 -10.48 -7.88
CA LEU A 32 -0.14 -9.53 -7.92
C LEU A 32 1.08 -10.21 -7.29
N ILE A 33 2.21 -10.21 -7.98
CA ILE A 33 3.46 -10.79 -7.50
C ILE A 33 4.39 -9.68 -7.06
N TYR A 34 4.79 -9.70 -5.81
CA TYR A 34 5.76 -8.79 -5.22
C TYR A 34 7.10 -9.49 -5.08
N LEU A 35 8.15 -8.80 -5.48
CA LEU A 35 9.51 -9.34 -5.46
C LEU A 35 10.25 -8.93 -4.18
N GLY A 36 11.13 -9.79 -3.69
CA GLY A 36 11.92 -9.48 -2.51
C GLY A 36 13.18 -10.34 -2.39
N GLY A 37 13.88 -10.19 -1.29
CA GLY A 37 15.04 -10.98 -0.95
C GLY A 37 16.14 -11.00 -2.00
N ARG A 38 16.55 -12.20 -2.41
CA ARG A 38 17.63 -12.40 -3.38
C ARG A 38 17.21 -12.21 -4.84
N ALA A 39 15.90 -12.12 -5.10
CA ALA A 39 15.39 -12.00 -6.46
C ALA A 39 15.58 -10.62 -7.06
N VAL A 40 15.80 -9.60 -6.23
CA VAL A 40 15.89 -8.20 -6.65
C VAL A 40 16.93 -7.41 -5.87
N ASP A 41 17.34 -6.26 -6.42
CA ASP A 41 18.08 -5.25 -5.69
C ASP A 41 17.23 -4.69 -4.52
N ARG A 42 17.87 -4.33 -3.43
CA ARG A 42 17.21 -3.72 -2.25
C ARG A 42 16.33 -2.53 -2.58
N SER A 43 16.67 -1.78 -3.60
CA SER A 43 15.85 -0.65 -4.07
C SER A 43 14.49 -1.07 -4.65
N ARG A 44 14.32 -2.35 -4.98
CA ARG A 44 13.12 -2.93 -5.58
C ARG A 44 12.40 -3.93 -4.68
N GLU A 45 12.90 -4.17 -3.48
CA GLU A 45 12.21 -5.03 -2.52
C GLU A 45 10.78 -4.54 -2.27
N GLY A 46 9.81 -5.43 -2.39
CA GLY A 46 8.39 -5.13 -2.26
C GLY A 46 7.78 -4.46 -3.49
N ALA A 47 8.53 -4.32 -4.60
CA ALA A 47 7.96 -3.85 -5.86
C ALA A 47 7.16 -4.95 -6.57
N LEU A 48 6.17 -4.55 -7.35
CA LEU A 48 5.49 -5.46 -8.27
C LEU A 48 6.45 -5.97 -9.33
N ALA A 49 6.29 -7.24 -9.68
CA ALA A 49 6.98 -7.83 -10.82
C ALA A 49 6.60 -7.10 -12.12
N SER A 50 7.60 -6.74 -12.91
CA SER A 50 7.42 -6.19 -14.25
C SER A 50 6.92 -7.27 -15.22
N GLU A 51 6.43 -6.86 -16.39
CA GLU A 51 6.01 -7.82 -17.43
C GLU A 51 7.14 -8.79 -17.83
N ALA A 52 8.38 -8.31 -17.91
CA ALA A 52 9.53 -9.16 -18.21
C ALA A 52 9.80 -10.20 -17.12
N GLU A 53 9.67 -9.81 -15.86
CA GLU A 53 9.82 -10.71 -14.71
C GLU A 53 8.66 -11.71 -14.64
N LEU A 54 7.43 -11.28 -14.91
CA LEU A 54 6.27 -12.18 -15.01
C LEU A 54 6.46 -13.21 -16.11
N SER A 55 6.98 -12.83 -17.29
CA SER A 55 7.29 -13.76 -18.36
C SER A 55 8.32 -14.81 -17.94
N LEU A 56 9.36 -14.43 -17.20
CA LEU A 56 10.35 -15.37 -16.65
C LEU A 56 9.72 -16.33 -15.61
N ILE A 57 8.82 -15.84 -14.79
CA ILE A 57 8.09 -16.66 -13.82
C ILE A 57 7.20 -17.68 -14.55
N ASP A 58 6.49 -17.24 -15.59
CA ASP A 58 5.63 -18.12 -16.40
C ASP A 58 6.45 -19.18 -17.13
N GLU A 59 7.59 -18.83 -17.72
CA GLU A 59 8.51 -19.78 -18.34
C GLU A 59 9.03 -20.81 -17.32
N ALA A 60 9.43 -20.35 -16.14
CA ALA A 60 9.88 -21.23 -15.06
C ALA A 60 8.76 -22.17 -14.58
N ALA A 61 7.54 -21.64 -14.43
CA ALA A 61 6.38 -22.44 -14.05
C ALA A 61 6.03 -23.50 -15.10
N ALA A 62 6.08 -23.14 -16.40
CA ALA A 62 5.84 -24.06 -17.50
C ALA A 62 6.91 -25.18 -17.61
N ALA A 63 8.12 -24.91 -17.15
CA ALA A 63 9.21 -25.89 -17.13
C ALA A 63 9.09 -26.94 -16.01
N VAL A 64 8.20 -26.72 -15.03
CA VAL A 64 7.95 -27.66 -13.93
C VAL A 64 7.14 -28.84 -14.49
N SER A 65 7.80 -29.97 -14.70
CA SER A 65 7.18 -31.20 -15.26
C SER A 65 6.63 -32.13 -14.18
N ASP A 66 7.03 -31.94 -12.93
CA ASP A 66 6.65 -32.82 -11.80
C ASP A 66 6.51 -31.94 -10.53
N GLU A 67 5.29 -31.78 -10.04
CA GLU A 67 5.00 -31.05 -8.79
C GLU A 67 5.69 -31.67 -7.56
N ALA A 68 5.97 -32.96 -7.59
CA ALA A 68 6.69 -33.65 -6.51
C ALA A 68 8.16 -33.22 -6.40
N ALA A 69 8.73 -32.67 -7.49
CA ALA A 69 10.09 -32.17 -7.53
C ALA A 69 10.23 -30.72 -6.98
N LEU A 70 9.11 -30.04 -6.72
CA LEU A 70 9.15 -28.70 -6.14
C LEU A 70 9.67 -28.75 -4.70
N PRO A 71 10.63 -27.86 -4.34
CA PRO A 71 11.07 -27.73 -2.97
C PRO A 71 9.87 -27.40 -2.05
N ARG A 72 9.71 -28.17 -1.00
CA ARG A 72 8.71 -27.90 0.02
C ARG A 72 9.39 -27.34 1.26
N ALA A 73 8.81 -26.31 1.86
CA ALA A 73 9.27 -25.81 3.14
C ALA A 73 9.15 -26.92 4.20
N GLU A 74 10.21 -27.15 4.96
CA GLU A 74 10.21 -28.09 6.07
C GLU A 74 9.46 -27.55 7.31
N GLY A 75 9.23 -26.22 7.36
CA GLY A 75 8.48 -25.54 8.40
C GLY A 75 6.98 -25.41 8.06
N GLY A 76 6.18 -25.14 9.09
CA GLY A 76 4.79 -24.77 8.92
C GLY A 76 4.64 -23.34 8.37
N TRP A 77 3.40 -22.86 8.34
CA TRP A 77 3.05 -21.49 8.05
C TRP A 77 2.73 -20.72 9.34
N GLU A 78 2.98 -19.43 9.36
CA GLU A 78 2.64 -18.53 10.45
C GLU A 78 1.68 -17.45 9.96
N CYS A 79 0.66 -17.12 10.80
CA CYS A 79 -0.25 -16.02 10.53
C CYS A 79 0.21 -14.77 11.29
N VAL A 80 0.79 -13.81 10.58
CA VAL A 80 1.35 -12.57 11.16
C VAL A 80 0.47 -11.33 10.91
N GLY A 81 -0.76 -11.52 10.43
CA GLY A 81 -1.62 -10.46 9.89
C GLY A 81 -1.80 -9.25 10.81
N GLU A 82 -2.24 -9.45 12.06
CA GLU A 82 -2.50 -8.32 12.99
C GLU A 82 -1.21 -7.58 13.39
N GLY A 83 -0.13 -8.31 13.62
CA GLY A 83 1.18 -7.67 13.90
C GLY A 83 1.68 -6.83 12.73
N MET A 84 1.47 -7.31 11.50
CA MET A 84 1.86 -6.60 10.30
C MET A 84 1.00 -5.35 10.06
N ILE A 85 -0.30 -5.44 10.31
CA ILE A 85 -1.21 -4.28 10.28
C ILE A 85 -0.73 -3.22 11.27
N GLY A 86 -0.45 -3.61 12.51
CA GLY A 86 0.05 -2.70 13.55
C GLY A 86 1.34 -2.00 13.14
N ALA A 87 2.32 -2.76 12.64
CA ALA A 87 3.59 -2.21 12.17
C ALA A 87 3.43 -1.23 11.00
N TYR A 88 2.57 -1.56 10.03
CA TYR A 88 2.23 -0.68 8.90
C TYR A 88 1.59 0.62 9.39
N VAL A 89 0.59 0.53 10.26
CA VAL A 89 -0.10 1.71 10.81
C VAL A 89 0.86 2.59 11.60
N ASP A 90 1.68 2.02 12.49
CA ASP A 90 2.66 2.77 13.28
C ASP A 90 3.68 3.48 12.40
N ARG A 91 4.19 2.79 11.38
CA ARG A 91 5.12 3.38 10.42
C ARG A 91 4.51 4.53 9.65
N THR A 92 3.28 4.34 9.13
CA THR A 92 2.58 5.33 8.34
C THR A 92 2.23 6.56 9.18
N VAL A 93 1.74 6.39 10.40
CA VAL A 93 1.50 7.49 11.35
C VAL A 93 2.79 8.28 11.60
N SER A 94 3.89 7.59 11.91
CA SER A 94 5.18 8.23 12.14
C SER A 94 5.65 9.04 10.93
N ARG A 95 5.54 8.49 9.73
CA ARG A 95 5.93 9.15 8.48
C ARG A 95 5.09 10.40 8.21
N ILE A 96 3.75 10.28 8.30
CA ILE A 96 2.84 11.38 8.02
C ILE A 96 2.98 12.49 9.06
N SER A 97 3.09 12.15 10.34
CA SER A 97 3.30 13.13 11.41
C SER A 97 4.60 13.93 11.21
N SER A 98 5.60 13.35 10.55
CA SER A 98 6.84 14.08 10.23
C SER A 98 6.69 15.07 9.07
N LEU A 99 5.60 15.00 8.30
CA LEU A 99 5.32 15.87 7.15
C LEU A 99 4.41 17.05 7.49
N SER A 100 3.65 16.95 8.59
CA SER A 100 2.69 17.99 8.98
C SER A 100 3.25 18.90 10.07
N ASP A 101 2.95 20.19 9.97
CA ASP A 101 3.20 21.13 11.07
C ASP A 101 2.27 20.82 12.24
N ALA A 102 2.81 20.81 13.46
CA ALA A 102 2.08 20.49 14.69
C ALA A 102 0.87 21.42 14.99
N ALA A 103 0.74 22.53 14.27
CA ALA A 103 -0.35 23.50 14.41
C ALA A 103 -1.57 23.20 13.49
N HIS A 104 -1.50 22.18 12.65
CA HIS A 104 -2.59 21.86 11.74
C HIS A 104 -3.75 21.19 12.49
N VAL A 105 -4.93 21.85 12.49
CA VAL A 105 -6.17 21.25 13.00
C VAL A 105 -6.85 20.52 11.84
N PRO A 106 -6.98 19.19 11.90
CA PRO A 106 -7.54 18.43 10.78
C PRO A 106 -9.00 18.84 10.49
N THR A 107 -9.34 18.98 9.22
CA THR A 107 -10.72 19.16 8.79
C THR A 107 -11.44 17.82 8.80
N PRO A 108 -12.74 17.76 9.17
CA PRO A 108 -13.52 16.53 9.06
C PRO A 108 -13.51 15.99 7.64
N VAL A 109 -13.41 14.66 7.51
CA VAL A 109 -13.29 13.96 6.24
C VAL A 109 -14.30 12.81 6.15
N SER A 110 -14.91 12.65 4.97
CA SER A 110 -15.71 11.47 4.66
C SER A 110 -14.82 10.39 4.04
N VAL A 111 -14.93 9.16 4.50
CA VAL A 111 -14.06 8.06 4.08
C VAL A 111 -14.88 6.85 3.67
N GLU A 112 -14.61 6.36 2.47
CA GLU A 112 -15.04 5.04 2.01
C GLU A 112 -13.79 4.16 1.82
N ASP A 113 -13.55 3.27 2.77
CA ASP A 113 -12.41 2.35 2.79
C ASP A 113 -12.86 0.94 3.17
N PRO A 114 -13.01 0.04 2.20
CA PRO A 114 -13.40 -1.35 2.46
C PRO A 114 -12.42 -2.13 3.36
N THR A 115 -11.17 -1.67 3.46
CA THR A 115 -10.16 -2.29 4.33
C THR A 115 -10.26 -1.81 5.77
N GLY A 116 -10.81 -0.62 6.00
CA GLY A 116 -10.88 0.08 7.29
C GLY A 116 -9.52 0.54 7.82
N LEU A 117 -8.45 0.44 7.04
CA LEU A 117 -7.11 0.85 7.48
C LEU A 117 -6.91 2.37 7.40
N LEU A 118 -7.46 3.03 6.37
CA LEU A 118 -7.43 4.48 6.29
C LEU A 118 -8.22 5.09 7.46
N THR A 119 -9.40 4.56 7.75
CA THR A 119 -10.19 4.97 8.93
C THR A 119 -9.38 4.86 10.21
N SER A 120 -8.74 3.70 10.44
CA SER A 120 -7.90 3.47 11.63
C SER A 120 -6.69 4.43 11.70
N LEU A 121 -6.07 4.75 10.56
CA LEU A 121 -4.98 5.73 10.49
C LEU A 121 -5.45 7.14 10.86
N LEU A 122 -6.58 7.58 10.30
CA LEU A 122 -7.15 8.90 10.55
C LEU A 122 -7.54 9.08 12.02
N GLU A 123 -8.15 8.07 12.62
CA GLU A 123 -8.45 8.06 14.06
C GLU A 123 -7.19 8.23 14.90
N ARG A 124 -6.10 7.52 14.58
CA ARG A 124 -4.81 7.64 15.28
C ARG A 124 -4.12 8.98 15.06
N LEU A 125 -4.39 9.64 13.93
CA LEU A 125 -3.92 10.99 13.62
C LEU A 125 -4.82 12.09 14.23
N GLY A 126 -5.91 11.71 14.90
CA GLY A 126 -6.85 12.64 15.53
C GLY A 126 -7.73 13.38 14.52
N VAL A 127 -7.91 12.82 13.32
CA VAL A 127 -8.75 13.39 12.26
C VAL A 127 -10.21 13.03 12.52
N PRO A 128 -11.13 14.01 12.61
CA PRO A 128 -12.55 13.72 12.71
C PRO A 128 -13.08 13.10 11.41
N ILE A 129 -13.84 12.00 11.52
CA ILE A 129 -14.53 11.38 10.39
C ILE A 129 -15.98 11.84 10.42
N ASP A 130 -16.46 12.40 9.30
CA ASP A 130 -17.81 12.92 9.14
C ASP A 130 -18.55 12.12 8.05
N GLU A 131 -19.54 11.34 8.45
CA GLU A 131 -20.39 10.58 7.52
C GLU A 131 -21.33 11.48 6.69
N ALA A 132 -21.55 12.73 7.13
CA ALA A 132 -22.42 13.68 6.43
C ALA A 132 -21.80 14.31 5.17
N GLY A 133 -20.51 14.14 4.96
CA GLY A 133 -19.84 14.45 3.69
C GLY A 133 -19.64 15.93 3.36
N ALA A 134 -19.62 16.82 4.37
CA ALA A 134 -19.51 18.26 4.16
C ALA A 134 -18.08 18.75 3.83
N GLY A 135 -17.08 17.86 3.87
CA GLY A 135 -15.66 18.18 3.70
C GLY A 135 -14.98 17.45 2.55
N LEU A 136 -13.70 17.15 2.75
CA LEU A 136 -12.93 16.31 1.84
C LEU A 136 -13.50 14.88 1.85
N SER A 137 -13.79 14.36 0.67
CA SER A 137 -14.22 12.96 0.50
C SER A 137 -13.08 12.12 -0.05
N LEU A 138 -12.84 10.98 0.57
CA LEU A 138 -11.81 10.00 0.18
C LEU A 138 -12.45 8.64 -0.06
N HIS A 139 -12.11 8.03 -1.18
CA HIS A 139 -12.50 6.66 -1.51
C HIS A 139 -11.26 5.84 -1.87
N VAL A 140 -11.01 4.77 -1.11
CA VAL A 140 -9.93 3.81 -1.35
C VAL A 140 -10.49 2.63 -2.14
N CYS A 141 -9.94 2.38 -3.31
CA CYS A 141 -10.36 1.29 -4.18
C CYS A 141 -9.17 0.46 -4.69
N CYS A 142 -9.43 -0.51 -5.55
CA CYS A 142 -8.41 -1.42 -6.10
C CYS A 142 -7.52 -2.03 -5.02
N GLU A 143 -8.14 -2.60 -4.02
CA GLU A 143 -7.50 -3.28 -2.88
C GLU A 143 -6.46 -2.37 -2.15
N GLY A 144 -6.77 -1.10 -1.99
CA GLY A 144 -5.90 -0.15 -1.27
C GLY A 144 -4.87 0.56 -2.13
N ARG A 145 -4.85 0.35 -3.45
CA ARG A 145 -3.85 0.93 -4.34
C ARG A 145 -4.26 2.26 -4.97
N THR A 146 -5.55 2.50 -5.15
CA THR A 146 -6.06 3.70 -5.83
C THR A 146 -6.82 4.59 -4.87
N LEU A 147 -6.44 5.86 -4.81
CA LEU A 147 -7.12 6.91 -4.07
C LEU A 147 -7.95 7.77 -5.02
N CYS A 148 -9.26 7.82 -4.79
CA CYS A 148 -10.15 8.82 -5.36
C CYS A 148 -10.51 9.85 -4.28
N SER A 149 -10.63 11.11 -4.66
CA SER A 149 -11.01 12.18 -3.73
C SER A 149 -11.92 13.20 -4.40
N SER A 150 -12.57 14.05 -3.62
CA SER A 150 -13.32 15.20 -4.13
C SER A 150 -12.42 16.29 -4.72
N LEU A 151 -11.10 16.21 -4.52
CA LEU A 151 -10.12 17.08 -5.15
C LEU A 151 -9.75 16.57 -6.55
N SER A 152 -9.35 17.49 -7.43
CA SER A 152 -8.76 17.11 -8.72
C SER A 152 -7.39 16.46 -8.53
N GLU A 153 -6.94 15.68 -9.52
CA GLU A 153 -5.60 15.06 -9.52
C GLU A 153 -4.47 16.09 -9.30
N GLU A 154 -4.61 17.27 -9.92
CA GLU A 154 -3.65 18.37 -9.76
C GLU A 154 -3.62 18.91 -8.33
N GLN A 155 -4.79 19.10 -7.72
CA GLN A 155 -4.90 19.54 -6.33
C GLN A 155 -4.30 18.51 -5.37
N VAL A 156 -4.56 17.21 -5.58
CA VAL A 156 -3.97 16.14 -4.78
C VAL A 156 -2.45 16.14 -4.91
N ARG A 157 -1.92 16.21 -6.14
CA ARG A 157 -0.46 16.24 -6.35
C ARG A 157 0.18 17.48 -5.76
N THR A 158 -0.48 18.62 -5.86
CA THR A 158 0.00 19.88 -5.25
C THR A 158 0.03 19.77 -3.71
N ALA A 159 -1.03 19.23 -3.11
CA ALA A 159 -1.13 19.09 -1.67
C ALA A 159 -0.08 18.09 -1.12
N LEU A 160 0.10 16.98 -1.78
CA LEU A 160 1.10 15.97 -1.38
C LEU A 160 2.53 16.41 -1.71
N GLY A 161 2.73 17.23 -2.75
CA GLY A 161 3.98 17.89 -3.10
C GLY A 161 5.21 16.99 -3.01
N GLU A 162 6.20 17.43 -2.23
CA GLU A 162 7.46 16.72 -2.00
C GLU A 162 7.31 15.41 -1.21
N ALA A 163 6.15 15.20 -0.58
CA ALA A 163 5.87 13.94 0.11
C ALA A 163 5.67 12.77 -0.87
N LEU A 164 5.32 13.06 -2.13
CA LEU A 164 5.19 12.05 -3.17
C LEU A 164 6.55 11.53 -3.60
N ALA A 165 6.71 10.22 -3.52
CA ALA A 165 7.88 9.56 -4.08
C ALA A 165 7.68 9.27 -5.57
N THR A 166 8.78 9.39 -6.32
CA THR A 166 8.83 9.03 -7.74
C THR A 166 9.91 7.98 -7.96
N SER A 167 9.57 6.93 -8.68
CA SER A 167 10.51 5.88 -9.07
C SER A 167 9.96 5.14 -10.30
N PRO A 168 10.79 4.68 -11.23
CA PRO A 168 10.32 3.89 -12.38
C PRO A 168 9.67 2.55 -11.98
N VAL A 169 9.88 2.08 -10.77
CA VAL A 169 9.27 0.83 -10.27
C VAL A 169 7.96 1.07 -9.50
N ILE A 170 7.64 2.32 -9.19
CA ILE A 170 6.37 2.68 -8.55
C ILE A 170 5.36 2.95 -9.65
N PRO A 171 4.17 2.33 -9.61
CA PRO A 171 3.14 2.59 -10.59
C PRO A 171 2.83 4.08 -10.70
N ALA A 172 2.79 4.59 -11.93
CA ALA A 172 2.34 5.94 -12.22
C ALA A 172 0.93 5.88 -12.82
N GLY A 173 0.06 6.79 -12.41
CA GLY A 173 -1.30 6.85 -12.92
C GLY A 173 -2.21 7.71 -12.05
N ARG A 174 -3.41 7.95 -12.54
CA ARG A 174 -4.40 8.71 -11.80
C ARG A 174 -4.82 7.95 -10.52
N GLY A 175 -4.73 8.62 -9.39
CA GLY A 175 -5.06 8.03 -8.09
C GLY A 175 -4.00 7.08 -7.54
N LEU A 176 -2.87 6.89 -8.22
CA LEU A 176 -1.77 6.06 -7.76
C LEU A 176 -0.68 6.92 -7.15
N TYR A 177 -0.43 6.76 -5.87
CA TYR A 177 0.52 7.54 -5.08
C TYR A 177 1.38 6.63 -4.22
N CYS A 178 2.64 6.98 -4.03
CA CYS A 178 3.52 6.33 -3.08
C CYS A 178 4.13 7.37 -2.15
N MET A 179 4.00 7.15 -0.85
CA MET A 179 4.45 8.09 0.19
C MET A 179 5.74 7.65 0.88
N ASP A 180 6.00 6.37 0.96
CA ASP A 180 7.16 5.80 1.66
C ASP A 180 7.75 4.59 0.93
N PRO A 181 8.47 4.82 -0.20
CA PRO A 181 9.03 3.73 -1.01
C PRO A 181 10.09 2.92 -0.27
N ALA A 182 10.60 3.42 0.85
CA ALA A 182 11.51 2.66 1.69
C ALA A 182 10.83 1.45 2.36
N PHE A 183 9.49 1.45 2.46
CA PHE A 183 8.71 0.40 3.11
C PHE A 183 7.58 -0.16 2.25
N VAL A 184 6.95 0.67 1.42
CA VAL A 184 5.89 0.25 0.50
C VAL A 184 6.30 0.64 -0.92
N MET A 185 6.85 -0.28 -1.67
CA MET A 185 7.30 -0.05 -3.07
C MET A 185 6.15 -0.33 -4.05
N ASP A 186 4.98 0.21 -3.76
CA ASP A 186 3.77 0.14 -4.59
C ASP A 186 2.94 1.41 -4.42
N ALA A 187 1.86 1.54 -5.18
CA ALA A 187 0.85 2.54 -4.94
C ALA A 187 0.12 2.23 -3.62
N ASP A 188 0.00 3.23 -2.76
CA ASP A 188 -0.55 3.13 -1.42
C ASP A 188 -1.56 4.26 -1.18
N ALA A 189 -2.82 3.98 -1.50
CA ALA A 189 -3.93 4.91 -1.34
C ALA A 189 -4.23 5.22 0.14
N ILE A 190 -3.87 4.31 1.04
CA ILE A 190 -4.14 4.43 2.48
C ILE A 190 -3.22 5.50 3.07
N SER A 191 -1.92 5.38 2.86
CA SER A 191 -0.97 6.39 3.33
C SER A 191 -1.14 7.73 2.62
N ALA A 192 -1.43 7.72 1.31
CA ALA A 192 -1.67 8.93 0.54
C ALA A 192 -2.94 9.66 0.98
N GLY A 193 -4.03 8.93 1.25
CA GLY A 193 -5.27 9.49 1.77
C GLY A 193 -5.09 10.15 3.14
N ALA A 194 -4.40 9.49 4.05
CA ALA A 194 -4.10 10.03 5.37
C ALA A 194 -3.21 11.28 5.28
N ALA A 195 -2.18 11.27 4.41
CA ALA A 195 -1.34 12.44 4.18
C ALA A 195 -2.12 13.60 3.56
N LEU A 196 -2.99 13.32 2.59
CA LEU A 196 -3.78 14.34 1.91
C LEU A 196 -4.65 15.14 2.90
N VAL A 197 -5.27 14.48 3.87
CA VAL A 197 -6.10 15.16 4.90
C VAL A 197 -5.29 16.15 5.73
N LEU A 198 -4.02 15.85 6.01
CA LEU A 198 -3.16 16.70 6.83
C LEU A 198 -2.42 17.77 6.02
N LEU A 199 -2.22 17.57 4.73
CA LEU A 199 -1.41 18.45 3.87
C LEU A 199 -2.26 19.30 2.90
N ALA A 200 -3.53 18.94 2.65
CA ALA A 200 -4.37 19.70 1.74
C ALA A 200 -4.62 21.13 2.27
N PRO A 201 -4.46 22.15 1.41
CA PRO A 201 -4.80 23.53 1.78
C PRO A 201 -6.31 23.63 2.05
N ARG A 202 -6.65 24.51 2.97
CA ARG A 202 -8.05 24.85 3.32
C ARG A 202 -8.68 25.75 2.29
#